data_e66febb9661c6358afa9770f37aad51b
#
_entry.id   e66febb9661c6358afa9770f37aad51b
#
_cell.length_a   1.000
_cell.length_b   1.000
_cell.length_c   1.000
_cell.angle_alpha   90.00
_cell.angle_beta   90.00
_cell.angle_gamma   90.00
#
_symmetry.space_group_name_H-M   'P 1'
#
loop_
_entity.id
_entity.type
_entity.pdbx_description
1 polymer ?
#
loop_
_entity_poly.entity_id
_entity_poly.type
_entity_poly.pdbx_seq_one_letter_code
_entity_poly.pdbx_strand_id
1 'polypeptide(L)'
;MGISVNSVDITDAAVEQELSHHQQADNPLKQAVQELVLRTVLLQEADRLNIAGGDDDTRIEALFAREVHVPDADEATCETVYRNQPQRFTNGELVEARHILLQVTPTVPLELLRETGEAVLAELRVNPDRFAELAREYSNCASGAVGGNLGQLTRGQTVKEFEELVFRLAEGELADRLLETRFGLHIVQVMRRIEGKLLPFEAVKSQIAERLARQAWQRAVHQYLQILVGRAHILGVTLEGAESPLVQ
;
A
#
# COMPACT_ATOMS: atom_id res chain seq x y z
N MET A 1 0.01 -35.80 -3.09
CA MET A 1 -0.22 -35.82 -1.63
C MET A 1 -1.47 -34.99 -1.42
N GLY A 2 -2.49 -35.58 -0.73
CA GLY A 2 -3.72 -34.85 -0.45
C GLY A 2 -3.48 -33.73 0.58
N ILE A 3 -4.26 -32.68 0.47
CA ILE A 3 -4.28 -31.61 1.48
C ILE A 3 -5.35 -31.95 2.50
N SER A 4 -5.04 -31.86 3.78
CA SER A 4 -6.03 -32.09 4.84
C SER A 4 -5.85 -31.14 6.02
N VAL A 5 -6.96 -30.87 6.73
CA VAL A 5 -7.04 -30.01 7.92
C VAL A 5 -7.74 -30.80 9.03
N ASN A 6 -7.03 -31.11 10.09
CA ASN A 6 -7.55 -31.90 11.22
C ASN A 6 -8.25 -33.21 10.76
N SER A 7 -7.63 -33.93 9.81
CA SER A 7 -8.15 -35.16 9.19
C SER A 7 -9.36 -34.99 8.25
N VAL A 8 -9.72 -33.78 7.89
CA VAL A 8 -10.70 -33.48 6.83
C VAL A 8 -9.96 -33.20 5.54
N ASP A 9 -10.19 -33.99 4.50
CA ASP A 9 -9.54 -33.84 3.20
C ASP A 9 -10.14 -32.67 2.41
N ILE A 10 -9.27 -31.84 1.83
CA ILE A 10 -9.67 -30.85 0.82
C ILE A 10 -9.58 -31.52 -0.54
N THR A 11 -10.73 -31.67 -1.20
CA THR A 11 -10.83 -32.40 -2.46
C THR A 11 -10.31 -31.56 -3.62
N ASP A 12 -9.78 -32.24 -4.66
CA ASP A 12 -9.35 -31.59 -5.91
C ASP A 12 -10.50 -30.80 -6.56
N ALA A 13 -11.72 -31.33 -6.48
CA ALA A 13 -12.93 -30.66 -7.00
C ALA A 13 -13.21 -29.33 -6.27
N ALA A 14 -13.00 -29.26 -4.94
CA ALA A 14 -13.13 -28.01 -4.20
C ALA A 14 -12.05 -26.99 -4.62
N VAL A 15 -10.82 -27.45 -4.84
CA VAL A 15 -9.72 -26.61 -5.32
C VAL A 15 -10.01 -26.08 -6.73
N GLU A 16 -10.51 -26.90 -7.65
CA GLU A 16 -10.89 -26.48 -9.01
C GLU A 16 -12.00 -25.42 -8.98
N GLN A 17 -13.00 -25.61 -8.13
CA GLN A 17 -14.08 -24.63 -7.96
C GLN A 17 -13.54 -23.28 -7.44
N GLU A 18 -12.71 -23.30 -6.42
CA GLU A 18 -12.13 -22.09 -5.81
C GLU A 18 -11.15 -21.37 -6.73
N LEU A 19 -10.41 -22.11 -7.56
CA LEU A 19 -9.51 -21.54 -8.58
C LEU A 19 -10.20 -20.54 -9.51
N SER A 20 -11.49 -20.73 -9.78
CA SER A 20 -12.27 -19.83 -10.64
C SER A 20 -12.32 -18.39 -10.09
N HIS A 21 -12.21 -18.20 -8.78
CA HIS A 21 -12.24 -16.91 -8.10
C HIS A 21 -10.88 -16.21 -8.07
N HIS A 22 -9.78 -16.92 -8.30
CA HIS A 22 -8.42 -16.41 -8.17
C HIS A 22 -7.64 -16.25 -9.49
N GLN A 23 -8.31 -16.24 -10.65
CA GLN A 23 -7.68 -16.23 -11.97
C GLN A 23 -6.72 -15.04 -12.23
N GLN A 24 -6.88 -13.93 -11.50
CA GLN A 24 -6.05 -12.73 -11.66
C GLN A 24 -4.89 -12.66 -10.66
N ALA A 25 -4.73 -13.68 -9.82
CA ALA A 25 -3.68 -13.72 -8.81
C ALA A 25 -2.34 -14.15 -9.39
N ASP A 26 -1.23 -13.73 -8.78
CA ASP A 26 0.13 -14.17 -9.19
C ASP A 26 0.32 -15.67 -9.08
N ASN A 27 -0.36 -16.31 -8.11
CA ASN A 27 -0.39 -17.77 -7.97
C ASN A 27 -1.79 -18.23 -7.56
N PRO A 28 -2.69 -18.45 -8.55
CA PRO A 28 -4.08 -18.81 -8.29
C PRO A 28 -4.27 -20.07 -7.46
N LEU A 29 -3.47 -21.11 -7.74
CA LEU A 29 -3.55 -22.38 -7.02
C LEU A 29 -3.19 -22.23 -5.55
N LYS A 30 -2.12 -21.49 -5.24
CA LYS A 30 -1.70 -21.24 -3.87
C LYS A 30 -2.79 -20.48 -3.10
N GLN A 31 -3.40 -19.46 -3.72
CA GLN A 31 -4.47 -18.69 -3.07
C GLN A 31 -5.73 -19.50 -2.84
N ALA A 32 -6.19 -20.27 -3.84
CA ALA A 32 -7.35 -21.15 -3.68
C ALA A 32 -7.17 -22.17 -2.57
N VAL A 33 -6.00 -22.80 -2.51
CA VAL A 33 -5.67 -23.77 -1.43
C VAL A 33 -5.62 -23.09 -0.06
N GLN A 34 -4.99 -21.92 0.04
CA GLN A 34 -4.93 -21.17 1.31
C GLN A 34 -6.32 -20.78 1.80
N GLU A 35 -7.19 -20.32 0.91
CA GLU A 35 -8.56 -19.94 1.25
C GLU A 35 -9.38 -21.14 1.75
N LEU A 36 -9.31 -22.28 1.05
CA LEU A 36 -9.99 -23.50 1.46
C LEU A 36 -9.50 -24.02 2.81
N VAL A 37 -8.19 -23.96 3.08
CA VAL A 37 -7.64 -24.35 4.38
C VAL A 37 -8.16 -23.43 5.48
N LEU A 38 -8.11 -22.10 5.29
CA LEU A 38 -8.60 -21.13 6.26
C LEU A 38 -10.09 -21.28 6.49
N ARG A 39 -10.88 -21.45 5.42
CA ARG A 39 -12.34 -21.69 5.51
C ARG A 39 -12.64 -22.95 6.31
N THR A 40 -11.91 -24.04 6.05
CA THR A 40 -12.08 -25.30 6.77
C THR A 40 -11.75 -25.14 8.26
N VAL A 41 -10.67 -24.47 8.60
CA VAL A 41 -10.28 -24.19 9.99
C VAL A 41 -11.35 -23.37 10.70
N LEU A 42 -11.88 -22.33 10.06
CA LEU A 42 -12.93 -21.46 10.62
C LEU A 42 -14.24 -22.21 10.85
N LEU A 43 -14.65 -23.04 9.90
CA LEU A 43 -15.89 -23.83 10.05
C LEU A 43 -15.77 -24.90 11.15
N GLN A 44 -14.61 -25.55 11.28
CA GLN A 44 -14.35 -26.46 12.38
C GLN A 44 -14.39 -25.76 13.74
N GLU A 45 -13.89 -24.53 13.82
CA GLU A 45 -13.99 -23.73 15.05
C GLU A 45 -15.43 -23.29 15.33
N ALA A 46 -16.20 -22.92 14.29
CA ALA A 46 -17.61 -22.63 14.41
C ALA A 46 -18.40 -23.84 14.93
N ASP A 47 -18.09 -25.05 14.43
CA ASP A 47 -18.66 -26.30 14.94
C ASP A 47 -18.30 -26.56 16.42
N ARG A 48 -17.03 -26.37 16.77
CA ARG A 48 -16.54 -26.52 18.15
C ARG A 48 -17.26 -25.59 19.12
N LEU A 49 -17.59 -24.40 18.68
CA LEU A 49 -18.29 -23.39 19.46
C LEU A 49 -19.82 -23.47 19.35
N ASN A 50 -20.35 -24.49 18.64
CA ASN A 50 -21.78 -24.69 18.39
C ASN A 50 -22.45 -23.48 17.76
N ILE A 51 -21.77 -22.80 16.81
CA ILE A 51 -22.34 -21.71 16.03
C ILE A 51 -23.19 -22.35 14.94
N ALA A 52 -24.52 -22.27 15.14
CA ALA A 52 -25.52 -22.86 14.25
C ALA A 52 -26.09 -21.79 13.28
N GLY A 53 -26.60 -22.27 12.15
CA GLY A 53 -27.42 -21.49 11.23
C GLY A 53 -26.77 -21.16 9.89
N GLY A 54 -27.58 -20.87 8.89
CA GLY A 54 -27.20 -20.35 7.60
C GLY A 54 -26.27 -21.23 6.77
N ASP A 55 -25.67 -20.56 5.81
CA ASP A 55 -24.56 -21.10 5.03
C ASP A 55 -23.21 -20.91 5.76
N ASP A 56 -22.15 -21.39 5.15
CA ASP A 56 -20.81 -21.33 5.72
C ASP A 56 -20.34 -19.87 5.97
N ASP A 57 -20.67 -18.93 5.09
CA ASP A 57 -20.26 -17.53 5.22
C ASP A 57 -20.94 -16.88 6.43
N THR A 58 -22.25 -17.10 6.59
CA THR A 58 -23.00 -16.63 7.76
C THR A 58 -22.43 -17.19 9.07
N ARG A 59 -21.99 -18.46 9.08
CA ARG A 59 -21.38 -19.09 10.25
C ARG A 59 -20.02 -18.49 10.57
N ILE A 60 -19.21 -18.21 9.56
CA ILE A 60 -17.89 -17.56 9.70
C ILE A 60 -18.07 -16.12 10.20
N GLU A 61 -19.03 -15.36 9.67
CA GLU A 61 -19.36 -14.02 10.16
C GLU A 61 -19.78 -14.04 11.64
N ALA A 62 -20.64 -14.98 12.03
CA ALA A 62 -21.05 -15.15 13.42
C ALA A 62 -19.90 -15.57 14.34
N LEU A 63 -18.95 -16.37 13.84
CA LEU A 63 -17.73 -16.72 14.54
C LEU A 63 -16.87 -15.47 14.83
N PHE A 64 -16.63 -14.66 13.82
CA PHE A 64 -15.86 -13.42 13.99
C PHE A 64 -16.58 -12.43 14.91
N ALA A 65 -17.89 -12.28 14.78
CA ALA A 65 -18.67 -11.40 15.66
C ALA A 65 -18.60 -11.82 17.12
N ARG A 66 -18.48 -13.14 17.38
CA ARG A 66 -18.40 -13.71 18.73
C ARG A 66 -16.99 -13.65 19.32
N GLU A 67 -15.96 -13.95 18.54
CA GLU A 67 -14.60 -14.18 19.05
C GLU A 67 -13.66 -12.99 18.85
N VAL A 68 -13.94 -12.12 17.86
CA VAL A 68 -13.08 -10.98 17.53
C VAL A 68 -13.70 -9.71 18.09
N HIS A 69 -13.13 -9.21 19.18
CA HIS A 69 -13.55 -7.98 19.82
C HIS A 69 -12.42 -6.95 19.75
N VAL A 70 -12.75 -5.77 19.29
CA VAL A 70 -11.84 -4.63 19.26
C VAL A 70 -12.51 -3.46 19.96
N PRO A 71 -11.78 -2.73 20.82
CA PRO A 71 -12.32 -1.54 21.43
C PRO A 71 -12.50 -0.44 20.36
N ASP A 72 -13.48 0.41 20.55
CA ASP A 72 -13.61 1.62 19.77
C ASP A 72 -12.40 2.53 19.98
N ALA A 73 -12.01 3.24 18.93
CA ALA A 73 -10.97 4.23 19.04
C ALA A 73 -11.46 5.41 19.89
N ASP A 74 -10.78 5.66 21.00
CA ASP A 74 -11.10 6.80 21.86
C ASP A 74 -10.69 8.14 21.20
N GLU A 75 -11.23 9.22 21.71
CA GLU A 75 -11.00 10.57 21.19
C GLU A 75 -9.52 10.96 21.26
N ALA A 76 -8.82 10.61 22.32
CA ALA A 76 -7.40 10.94 22.50
C ALA A 76 -6.51 10.25 21.44
N THR A 77 -6.85 9.00 21.08
CA THR A 77 -6.19 8.28 20.00
C THR A 77 -6.47 8.95 18.65
N CYS A 78 -7.72 9.35 18.38
CA CYS A 78 -8.08 10.07 17.16
C CYS A 78 -7.36 11.42 17.04
N GLU A 79 -7.28 12.20 18.12
CA GLU A 79 -6.52 13.44 18.17
C GLU A 79 -5.03 13.23 17.93
N THR A 80 -4.46 12.16 18.46
CA THR A 80 -3.05 11.83 18.26
C THR A 80 -2.77 11.54 16.79
N VAL A 81 -3.64 10.78 16.12
CA VAL A 81 -3.55 10.53 14.67
C VAL A 81 -3.68 11.84 13.88
N TYR A 82 -4.66 12.68 14.23
CA TYR A 82 -4.88 13.97 13.58
C TYR A 82 -3.66 14.88 13.68
N ARG A 83 -3.07 15.03 14.88
CA ARG A 83 -1.87 15.84 15.11
C ARG A 83 -0.62 15.31 14.40
N ASN A 84 -0.45 14.00 14.36
CA ASN A 84 0.74 13.38 13.79
C ASN A 84 0.70 13.24 12.27
N GLN A 85 -0.49 13.35 11.64
CA GLN A 85 -0.68 13.16 10.21
C GLN A 85 -1.55 14.28 9.59
N PRO A 86 -1.23 15.57 9.81
CA PRO A 86 -2.08 16.68 9.36
C PRO A 86 -2.25 16.71 7.85
N GLN A 87 -1.25 16.26 7.09
CA GLN A 87 -1.30 16.18 5.63
C GLN A 87 -2.44 15.29 5.10
N ARG A 88 -2.91 14.32 5.89
CA ARG A 88 -4.04 13.44 5.52
C ARG A 88 -5.40 14.13 5.66
N PHE A 89 -5.43 15.21 6.41
CA PHE A 89 -6.63 15.98 6.72
C PHE A 89 -6.58 17.37 6.11
N THR A 90 -5.58 17.61 5.25
CA THR A 90 -5.44 18.83 4.48
C THR A 90 -6.10 18.65 3.12
N ASN A 91 -7.01 19.57 2.78
CA ASN A 91 -7.74 19.54 1.52
C ASN A 91 -7.32 20.71 0.63
N GLY A 92 -7.34 20.49 -0.69
CA GLY A 92 -7.04 21.53 -1.69
C GLY A 92 -5.56 21.85 -1.85
N GLU A 93 -4.64 21.07 -1.28
CA GLU A 93 -3.22 21.22 -1.54
C GLU A 93 -2.91 20.81 -2.98
N LEU A 94 -2.27 21.70 -3.74
CA LEU A 94 -1.86 21.47 -5.12
C LEU A 94 -0.40 21.90 -5.30
N VAL A 95 0.34 21.13 -6.09
CA VAL A 95 1.70 21.47 -6.51
C VAL A 95 1.78 21.38 -8.01
N GLU A 96 2.25 22.45 -8.65
CA GLU A 96 2.64 22.42 -10.07
C GLU A 96 4.14 22.16 -10.14
N ALA A 97 4.52 21.03 -10.75
CA ALA A 97 5.90 20.58 -10.78
C ALA A 97 6.37 20.28 -12.19
N ARG A 98 7.69 20.35 -12.37
CA ARG A 98 8.37 19.85 -13.56
C ARG A 98 9.51 18.92 -13.18
N HIS A 99 9.82 17.96 -14.05
CA HIS A 99 10.88 17.01 -13.81
C HIS A 99 11.67 16.64 -15.07
N ILE A 100 12.88 16.13 -14.86
CA ILE A 100 13.70 15.45 -15.85
C ILE A 100 13.87 14.03 -15.34
N LEU A 101 13.44 13.02 -16.11
CA LEU A 101 13.59 11.61 -15.78
C LEU A 101 14.72 11.01 -16.59
N LEU A 102 15.72 10.48 -15.91
CA LEU A 102 16.76 9.62 -16.47
C LEU A 102 16.38 8.17 -16.15
N GLN A 103 15.79 7.49 -17.13
CA GLN A 103 15.26 6.13 -16.92
C GLN A 103 16.37 5.10 -16.80
N VAL A 104 16.32 4.26 -15.77
CA VAL A 104 17.21 3.12 -15.63
C VAL A 104 16.81 2.04 -16.65
N THR A 105 17.76 1.66 -17.49
CA THR A 105 17.60 0.58 -18.48
C THR A 105 18.70 -0.45 -18.31
N PRO A 106 18.51 -1.71 -18.72
CA PRO A 106 19.55 -2.74 -18.60
C PRO A 106 20.84 -2.45 -19.38
N THR A 107 20.78 -1.51 -20.34
CA THR A 107 21.88 -1.18 -21.25
C THR A 107 22.74 -0.03 -20.79
N VAL A 108 22.28 0.78 -19.85
CA VAL A 108 23.01 1.97 -19.36
C VAL A 108 23.40 1.76 -17.91
N PRO A 109 24.71 1.84 -17.58
CA PRO A 109 25.17 1.74 -16.18
C PRO A 109 24.53 2.85 -15.31
N LEU A 110 24.07 2.49 -14.13
CA LEU A 110 23.43 3.43 -13.20
C LEU A 110 24.39 4.58 -12.81
N GLU A 111 25.67 4.30 -12.67
CA GLU A 111 26.69 5.32 -12.36
C GLU A 111 26.77 6.41 -13.44
N LEU A 112 26.71 6.03 -14.72
CA LEU A 112 26.72 7.00 -15.82
C LEU A 112 25.44 7.85 -15.82
N LEU A 113 24.28 7.26 -15.51
CA LEU A 113 23.04 8.02 -15.37
C LEU A 113 23.10 8.99 -14.19
N ARG A 114 23.73 8.57 -13.09
CA ARG A 114 23.92 9.41 -11.90
C ARG A 114 24.86 10.59 -12.21
N GLU A 115 26.00 10.33 -12.84
CA GLU A 115 26.94 11.39 -13.28
C GLU A 115 26.25 12.39 -14.21
N THR A 116 25.49 11.91 -15.19
CA THR A 116 24.72 12.77 -16.11
C THR A 116 23.67 13.59 -15.33
N GLY A 117 22.92 12.97 -14.44
CA GLY A 117 21.90 13.66 -13.61
C GLY A 117 22.51 14.73 -12.70
N GLU A 118 23.64 14.43 -12.05
CA GLU A 118 24.36 15.39 -11.21
C GLU A 118 24.90 16.58 -12.03
N ALA A 119 25.41 16.34 -13.24
CA ALA A 119 25.87 17.40 -14.13
C ALA A 119 24.71 18.32 -14.56
N VAL A 120 23.57 17.74 -14.96
CA VAL A 120 22.36 18.49 -15.31
C VAL A 120 21.82 19.26 -14.11
N LEU A 121 21.80 18.66 -12.92
CA LEU A 121 21.37 19.32 -11.68
C LEU A 121 22.31 20.48 -11.31
N ALA A 122 23.62 20.30 -11.44
CA ALA A 122 24.60 21.35 -11.20
C ALA A 122 24.43 22.53 -12.16
N GLU A 123 24.13 22.25 -13.43
CA GLU A 123 23.84 23.29 -14.41
C GLU A 123 22.56 24.05 -14.07
N LEU A 124 21.51 23.37 -13.68
CA LEU A 124 20.22 23.98 -13.30
C LEU A 124 20.33 24.87 -12.06
N ARG A 125 21.25 24.60 -11.15
CA ARG A 125 21.54 25.47 -9.99
C ARG A 125 22.13 26.81 -10.41
N VAL A 126 22.89 26.84 -11.49
CA VAL A 126 23.50 28.07 -12.03
C VAL A 126 22.52 28.77 -13.00
N ASN A 127 21.84 27.99 -13.82
CA ASN A 127 20.97 28.50 -14.91
C ASN A 127 19.57 27.82 -14.84
N PRO A 128 18.69 28.23 -13.90
CA PRO A 128 17.37 27.60 -13.72
C PRO A 128 16.46 27.70 -14.95
N ASP A 129 16.65 28.71 -15.77
CA ASP A 129 15.83 28.96 -16.96
C ASP A 129 16.05 27.92 -18.07
N ARG A 130 17.17 27.17 -18.01
CA ARG A 130 17.45 26.09 -18.97
C ARG A 130 16.68 24.80 -18.70
N PHE A 131 15.87 24.74 -17.66
CA PHE A 131 15.17 23.51 -17.28
C PHE A 131 14.37 22.90 -18.45
N ALA A 132 13.63 23.72 -19.18
CA ALA A 132 12.80 23.24 -20.29
C ALA A 132 13.64 22.69 -21.47
N GLU A 133 14.80 23.29 -21.72
CA GLU A 133 15.76 22.83 -22.73
C GLU A 133 16.35 21.48 -22.32
N LEU A 134 16.92 21.40 -21.12
CA LEU A 134 17.53 20.20 -20.58
C LEU A 134 16.51 19.05 -20.41
N ALA A 135 15.24 19.38 -20.10
CA ALA A 135 14.18 18.39 -20.07
C ALA A 135 13.91 17.78 -21.46
N ARG A 136 13.94 18.57 -22.53
CA ARG A 136 13.79 18.05 -23.90
C ARG A 136 14.98 17.20 -24.33
N GLU A 137 16.18 17.55 -23.86
CA GLU A 137 17.42 16.87 -24.23
C GLU A 137 17.62 15.54 -23.47
N TYR A 138 17.38 15.53 -22.16
CA TYR A 138 17.75 14.42 -21.29
C TYR A 138 16.59 13.59 -20.76
N SER A 139 15.34 14.13 -20.75
CA SER A 139 14.25 13.40 -20.12
C SER A 139 13.72 12.27 -20.98
N ASN A 140 13.65 11.08 -20.39
CA ASN A 140 12.98 9.90 -20.97
C ASN A 140 11.46 9.89 -20.72
N CYS A 141 10.93 10.84 -19.95
CA CYS A 141 9.49 11.00 -19.76
C CYS A 141 8.86 11.77 -20.93
N ALA A 142 7.63 11.42 -21.29
CA ALA A 142 6.87 12.16 -22.32
C ALA A 142 6.72 13.66 -22.02
N SER A 143 6.71 14.05 -20.74
CA SER A 143 6.71 15.45 -20.30
C SER A 143 7.94 16.24 -20.76
N GLY A 144 9.05 15.56 -21.09
CA GLY A 144 10.25 16.22 -21.64
C GLY A 144 9.94 17.08 -22.87
N ALA A 145 9.03 16.64 -23.75
CA ALA A 145 8.61 17.38 -24.92
C ALA A 145 7.99 18.77 -24.60
N VAL A 146 7.37 18.88 -23.42
CA VAL A 146 6.76 20.11 -22.90
C VAL A 146 7.60 20.74 -21.77
N GLY A 147 8.94 20.55 -21.82
CA GLY A 147 9.87 21.13 -20.87
C GLY A 147 9.82 20.51 -19.47
N GLY A 148 9.40 19.26 -19.38
CA GLY A 148 9.31 18.50 -18.13
C GLY A 148 8.06 18.76 -17.30
N ASN A 149 7.13 19.60 -17.77
CA ASN A 149 5.94 20.00 -17.01
C ASN A 149 5.00 18.81 -16.79
N LEU A 150 4.64 18.56 -15.51
CA LEU A 150 3.70 17.54 -15.08
C LEU A 150 2.30 18.09 -14.80
N GLY A 151 2.11 19.41 -14.92
CA GLY A 151 0.87 20.07 -14.56
C GLY A 151 0.66 20.12 -13.04
N GLN A 152 -0.61 20.22 -12.65
CA GLN A 152 -1.03 20.26 -11.26
C GLN A 152 -1.14 18.85 -10.69
N LEU A 153 -0.48 18.65 -9.57
CA LEU A 153 -0.44 17.38 -8.85
C LEU A 153 -1.17 17.52 -7.51
N THR A 154 -1.99 16.53 -7.21
CA THR A 154 -2.57 16.31 -5.90
C THR A 154 -1.96 15.08 -5.25
N ARG A 155 -2.12 14.93 -3.93
CA ARG A 155 -1.66 13.72 -3.23
C ARG A 155 -2.35 12.46 -3.77
N GLY A 156 -1.60 11.37 -3.84
CA GLY A 156 -2.06 10.08 -4.36
C GLY A 156 -1.94 9.90 -5.88
N GLN A 157 -1.45 10.90 -6.62
CA GLN A 157 -1.31 10.83 -8.08
C GLN A 157 0.05 10.32 -8.57
N THR A 158 1.05 10.32 -7.70
CA THR A 158 2.41 9.92 -8.06
C THR A 158 2.93 8.83 -7.11
N VAL A 159 4.12 8.26 -7.42
CA VAL A 159 4.77 7.34 -6.49
C VAL A 159 5.16 8.06 -5.22
N LYS A 160 5.16 7.32 -4.11
CA LYS A 160 5.32 7.85 -2.76
C LYS A 160 6.56 8.76 -2.60
N GLU A 161 7.69 8.31 -3.11
CA GLU A 161 8.95 9.03 -3.01
C GLU A 161 8.91 10.37 -3.73
N PHE A 162 8.26 10.41 -4.91
CA PHE A 162 8.09 11.64 -5.70
C PHE A 162 7.11 12.59 -5.01
N GLU A 163 5.99 12.07 -4.52
CA GLU A 163 5.00 12.84 -3.78
C GLU A 163 5.60 13.49 -2.53
N GLU A 164 6.30 12.71 -1.69
CA GLU A 164 6.94 13.22 -0.48
C GLU A 164 7.92 14.36 -0.77
N LEU A 165 8.64 14.28 -1.90
CA LEU A 165 9.56 15.34 -2.29
C LEU A 165 8.81 16.59 -2.74
N VAL A 166 7.89 16.50 -3.73
CA VAL A 166 7.26 17.69 -4.34
C VAL A 166 6.40 18.45 -3.32
N PHE A 167 5.74 17.75 -2.40
CA PHE A 167 4.95 18.38 -1.34
C PHE A 167 5.78 18.92 -0.17
N ARG A 168 7.09 18.68 -0.13
CA ARG A 168 8.02 19.25 0.84
C ARG A 168 8.74 20.49 0.30
N LEU A 169 9.01 20.53 -1.01
CA LEU A 169 9.69 21.66 -1.65
C LEU A 169 8.83 22.93 -1.59
N ALA A 170 9.50 24.06 -1.46
CA ALA A 170 8.86 25.36 -1.56
C ALA A 170 8.54 25.72 -3.01
N GLU A 171 7.69 26.73 -3.22
CA GLU A 171 7.44 27.29 -4.56
C GLU A 171 8.74 27.86 -5.16
N GLY A 172 9.02 27.50 -6.41
CA GLY A 172 10.25 27.86 -7.14
C GLY A 172 11.45 26.98 -6.84
N GLU A 173 11.38 26.12 -5.81
CA GLU A 173 12.52 25.34 -5.35
C GLU A 173 12.86 24.19 -6.29
N LEU A 174 14.16 24.07 -6.63
CA LEU A 174 14.77 22.92 -7.28
C LEU A 174 15.28 21.95 -6.19
N ALA A 175 14.97 20.67 -6.31
CA ALA A 175 15.49 19.66 -5.39
C ALA A 175 17.02 19.71 -5.31
N ASP A 176 17.55 19.57 -4.09
CA ASP A 176 18.99 19.63 -3.80
C ASP A 176 19.78 18.41 -4.26
N ARG A 177 19.10 17.32 -4.60
CA ARG A 177 19.70 16.05 -5.04
C ARG A 177 18.77 15.32 -6.00
N LEU A 178 19.32 14.35 -6.70
CA LEU A 178 18.54 13.42 -7.52
C LEU A 178 17.59 12.62 -6.64
N LEU A 179 16.35 12.49 -7.09
CA LEU A 179 15.37 11.59 -6.49
C LEU A 179 15.41 10.25 -7.22
N GLU A 180 15.60 9.18 -6.47
CA GLU A 180 15.55 7.83 -7.00
C GLU A 180 14.15 7.22 -6.79
N THR A 181 13.58 6.65 -7.85
CA THR A 181 12.32 5.93 -7.83
C THR A 181 12.44 4.65 -8.67
N ARG A 182 11.41 3.82 -8.66
CA ARG A 182 11.36 2.63 -9.54
C ARG A 182 11.45 2.94 -11.04
N PHE A 183 11.26 4.19 -11.45
CA PHE A 183 11.35 4.61 -12.84
C PHE A 183 12.73 5.08 -13.25
N GLY A 184 13.57 5.47 -12.30
CA GLY A 184 14.90 6.01 -12.52
C GLY A 184 15.24 7.17 -11.61
N LEU A 185 16.16 8.01 -12.09
CA LEU A 185 16.62 9.23 -11.40
C LEU A 185 15.85 10.45 -11.89
N HIS A 186 15.36 11.24 -10.96
CA HIS A 186 14.59 12.44 -11.28
C HIS A 186 15.30 13.71 -10.78
N ILE A 187 15.31 14.74 -11.60
CA ILE A 187 15.54 16.12 -11.19
C ILE A 187 14.18 16.78 -11.11
N VAL A 188 13.84 17.38 -9.98
CA VAL A 188 12.48 17.86 -9.68
C VAL A 188 12.51 19.32 -9.27
N GLN A 189 11.59 20.12 -9.81
CA GLN A 189 11.36 21.49 -9.38
C GLN A 189 9.87 21.77 -9.20
N VAL A 190 9.54 22.44 -8.13
CA VAL A 190 8.19 22.99 -7.88
C VAL A 190 8.08 24.36 -8.55
N MET A 191 7.07 24.53 -9.40
CA MET A 191 6.81 25.79 -10.10
C MET A 191 5.86 26.68 -9.31
N ARG A 192 4.81 26.07 -8.75
CA ARG A 192 3.77 26.74 -7.99
C ARG A 192 3.24 25.82 -6.91
N ARG A 193 2.87 26.41 -5.77
CA ARG A 193 2.26 25.68 -4.67
C ARG A 193 1.00 26.40 -4.20
N ILE A 194 -0.07 25.65 -4.01
CA ILE A 194 -1.27 26.12 -3.33
C ILE A 194 -1.34 25.34 -2.03
N GLU A 195 -1.24 26.06 -0.92
CA GLU A 195 -1.35 25.46 0.41
C GLU A 195 -2.77 24.94 0.62
N GLY A 196 -2.86 23.71 1.10
CA GLY A 196 -4.13 23.13 1.48
C GLY A 196 -4.65 23.70 2.79
N LYS A 197 -5.93 23.56 3.01
CA LYS A 197 -6.59 23.92 4.27
C LYS A 197 -6.74 22.67 5.14
N LEU A 198 -6.15 22.72 6.34
CA LEU A 198 -6.35 21.67 7.35
C LEU A 198 -7.82 21.68 7.79
N LEU A 199 -8.49 20.55 7.65
CA LEU A 199 -9.87 20.37 8.11
C LEU A 199 -9.89 20.36 9.65
N PRO A 200 -10.91 20.96 10.30
CA PRO A 200 -11.07 20.87 11.74
C PRO A 200 -11.18 19.42 12.22
N PHE A 201 -10.64 19.13 13.40
CA PHE A 201 -10.68 17.78 13.98
C PHE A 201 -12.10 17.19 14.02
N GLU A 202 -13.08 17.97 14.43
CA GLU A 202 -14.48 17.56 14.51
C GLU A 202 -15.06 17.10 13.15
N ALA A 203 -14.58 17.66 12.04
CA ALA A 203 -15.02 17.28 10.71
C ALA A 203 -14.47 15.92 10.24
N VAL A 204 -13.36 15.47 10.82
CA VAL A 204 -12.63 14.25 10.40
C VAL A 204 -12.58 13.17 11.49
N LYS A 205 -13.03 13.46 12.70
CA LYS A 205 -12.98 12.58 13.87
C LYS A 205 -13.64 11.22 13.60
N SER A 206 -14.86 11.20 13.05
CA SER A 206 -15.56 9.95 12.73
C SER A 206 -14.82 9.11 11.69
N GLN A 207 -14.28 9.74 10.66
CA GLN A 207 -13.48 9.07 9.63
C GLN A 207 -12.19 8.46 10.22
N ILE A 208 -11.55 9.15 11.15
CA ILE A 208 -10.36 8.64 11.85
C ILE A 208 -10.75 7.43 12.70
N ALA A 209 -11.80 7.54 13.51
CA ALA A 209 -12.28 6.46 14.38
C ALA A 209 -12.65 5.20 13.58
N GLU A 210 -13.42 5.34 12.51
CA GLU A 210 -13.79 4.23 11.62
C GLU A 210 -12.57 3.55 10.99
N ARG A 211 -11.58 4.34 10.55
CA ARG A 211 -10.35 3.79 9.98
C ARG A 211 -9.56 3.01 11.04
N LEU A 212 -9.42 3.55 12.24
CA LEU A 212 -8.72 2.89 13.35
C LEU A 212 -9.44 1.60 13.75
N ALA A 213 -10.76 1.61 13.84
CA ALA A 213 -11.57 0.44 14.13
C ALA A 213 -11.38 -0.65 13.07
N ARG A 214 -11.45 -0.30 11.77
CA ARG A 214 -11.18 -1.24 10.68
C ARG A 214 -9.77 -1.85 10.77
N GLN A 215 -8.76 -1.03 11.02
CA GLN A 215 -7.37 -1.52 11.16
C GLN A 215 -7.19 -2.41 12.39
N ALA A 216 -7.83 -2.07 13.52
CA ALA A 216 -7.80 -2.87 14.72
C ALA A 216 -8.50 -4.23 14.49
N TRP A 217 -9.66 -4.19 13.84
CA TRP A 217 -10.40 -5.40 13.50
C TRP A 217 -9.62 -6.32 12.54
N GLN A 218 -9.03 -5.77 11.48
CA GLN A 218 -8.20 -6.56 10.56
C GLN A 218 -7.02 -7.24 11.27
N ARG A 219 -6.35 -6.52 12.19
CA ARG A 219 -5.26 -7.11 13.00
C ARG A 219 -5.77 -8.20 13.94
N ALA A 220 -6.90 -7.99 14.59
CA ALA A 220 -7.48 -8.95 15.49
C ALA A 220 -7.95 -10.23 14.76
N VAL A 221 -8.57 -10.08 13.59
CA VAL A 221 -8.92 -11.22 12.71
C VAL A 221 -7.67 -11.98 12.29
N HIS A 222 -6.64 -11.26 11.83
CA HIS A 222 -5.39 -11.91 11.42
C HIS A 222 -4.75 -12.68 12.58
N GLN A 223 -4.70 -12.10 13.77
CA GLN A 223 -4.19 -12.75 14.97
C GLN A 223 -5.03 -13.98 15.36
N TYR A 224 -6.36 -13.86 15.28
CA TYR A 224 -7.26 -14.98 15.56
C TYR A 224 -7.05 -16.13 14.57
N LEU A 225 -6.94 -15.84 13.27
CA LEU A 225 -6.62 -16.82 12.23
C LEU A 225 -5.28 -17.51 12.51
N GLN A 226 -4.24 -16.77 12.87
CA GLN A 226 -2.93 -17.35 13.22
C GLN A 226 -3.02 -18.32 14.39
N ILE A 227 -3.82 -17.99 15.41
CA ILE A 227 -4.04 -18.88 16.56
C ILE A 227 -4.74 -20.17 16.12
N LEU A 228 -5.78 -20.06 15.29
CA LEU A 228 -6.52 -21.23 14.80
C LEU A 228 -5.66 -22.12 13.91
N VAL A 229 -4.93 -21.54 12.98
CA VAL A 229 -4.00 -22.24 12.08
C VAL A 229 -2.88 -22.92 12.89
N GLY A 230 -2.32 -22.22 13.89
CA GLY A 230 -1.28 -22.78 14.76
C GLY A 230 -1.75 -23.96 15.62
N ARG A 231 -3.07 -24.11 15.87
CA ARG A 231 -3.66 -25.24 16.57
C ARG A 231 -4.09 -26.38 15.65
N ALA A 232 -4.28 -26.09 14.36
CA ALA A 232 -4.75 -27.05 13.39
C ALA A 232 -3.61 -27.96 12.90
N HIS A 233 -3.94 -29.24 12.68
CA HIS A 233 -3.02 -30.17 12.02
C HIS A 233 -3.26 -30.13 10.50
N ILE A 234 -2.39 -29.39 9.81
CA ILE A 234 -2.48 -29.16 8.37
C ILE A 234 -1.41 -29.98 7.66
N LEU A 235 -1.81 -30.78 6.67
CA LEU A 235 -0.93 -31.60 5.85
C LEU A 235 -1.02 -31.19 4.38
N GLY A 236 0.08 -31.34 3.66
CA GLY A 236 0.15 -31.14 2.19
C GLY A 236 0.35 -29.71 1.72
N VAL A 237 0.29 -28.72 2.64
CA VAL A 237 0.55 -27.32 2.32
C VAL A 237 1.18 -26.58 3.49
N THR A 238 2.03 -25.59 3.21
CA THR A 238 2.56 -24.64 4.20
C THR A 238 1.87 -23.31 4.03
N LEU A 239 1.22 -22.82 5.10
CA LEU A 239 0.65 -21.47 5.13
C LEU A 239 1.73 -20.47 5.54
N GLU A 240 2.01 -19.50 4.70
CA GLU A 240 2.91 -18.40 5.04
C GLU A 240 2.30 -17.56 6.16
N GLY A 241 3.05 -17.31 7.21
CA GLY A 241 2.60 -16.55 8.38
C GLY A 241 2.21 -17.36 9.61
N ALA A 242 2.18 -18.70 9.52
CA ALA A 242 1.95 -19.57 10.69
C ALA A 242 3.17 -19.65 11.64
N GLU A 243 4.34 -19.22 11.19
CA GLU A 243 5.60 -19.24 11.97
C GLU A 243 5.95 -17.88 12.60
N SER A 244 4.96 -17.01 12.84
CA SER A 244 5.24 -15.71 13.49
C SER A 244 5.57 -15.89 14.97
N PRO A 245 6.69 -15.33 15.48
CA PRO A 245 7.13 -15.46 16.87
C PRO A 245 6.22 -14.79 17.93
N LEU A 246 5.04 -14.33 17.53
CA LEU A 246 4.03 -13.75 18.43
C LEU A 246 3.09 -14.78 19.08
N VAL A 247 3.39 -16.07 18.93
CA VAL A 247 2.67 -17.19 19.56
C VAL A 247 3.57 -17.90 20.58
N GLN A 248 4.41 -17.13 21.29
CA GLN A 248 5.09 -17.60 22.50
C GLN A 248 4.56 -16.87 23.72
#